data_17639aaf8fe2f5f554052d6796d88f35
#
_entry.id   17639aaf8fe2f5f554052d6796d88f35
#
_cell.length_a   1.000
_cell.length_b   1.000
_cell.length_c   1.000
_cell.angle_alpha   90.00
_cell.angle_beta   90.00
_cell.angle_gamma   90.00
#
_symmetry.space_group_name_H-M   'P 1'
#
loop_
_entity.id
_entity.type
_entity.pdbx_description
1 polymer ?
#
loop_
_entity_poly.entity_id
_entity_poly.type
_entity_poly.pdbx_seq_one_letter_code
_entity_poly.pdbx_strand_id
1 'polypeptide(L)'
;MEKPIDGFETSSEIGKRVIDQPELPAQGLATDSEVYTEVVEGQMQLKKGTVRHFEVFCDEQERIGGTDKYPSPMSYMAMGTGF
;
A
#
# COMPACT_ATOMS: atom_id res chain seq x y z
N MET A 1 0.79 16.12 6.99
CA MET A 1 0.75 14.64 6.92
C MET A 1 -0.69 14.18 6.73
N GLU A 2 -0.87 13.25 5.86
CA GLU A 2 -2.19 12.70 5.63
C GLU A 2 -2.65 11.88 6.83
N LYS A 3 -3.93 11.98 7.15
CA LYS A 3 -4.49 11.20 8.24
C LYS A 3 -4.53 9.73 7.87
N PRO A 4 -4.17 8.83 8.78
CA PRO A 4 -4.18 7.41 8.49
C PRO A 4 -5.58 6.83 8.27
N ILE A 5 -6.59 7.46 8.84
CA ILE A 5 -7.97 7.01 8.69
C ILE A 5 -8.83 8.20 8.33
N ASP A 6 -9.52 8.08 7.18
CA ASP A 6 -10.41 9.14 6.71
C ASP A 6 -11.55 9.37 7.68
N GLY A 7 -11.84 10.64 7.93
CA GLY A 7 -12.94 11.02 8.79
C GLY A 7 -12.65 10.92 10.26
N PHE A 8 -11.48 10.46 10.62
CA PHE A 8 -11.09 10.37 12.03
C PHE A 8 -10.03 11.41 12.35
N GLU A 9 -10.13 11.93 13.54
CA GLU A 9 -9.10 12.82 14.06
C GLU A 9 -7.90 12.00 14.48
N THR A 10 -6.72 12.39 14.02
CA THR A 10 -5.49 11.76 14.47
C THR A 10 -5.03 12.53 15.72
N SER A 11 -4.91 11.81 16.82
CA SER A 11 -4.46 12.43 18.06
C SER A 11 -3.02 12.89 17.92
N SER A 12 -2.74 14.07 18.41
CA SER A 12 -1.37 14.58 18.48
C SER A 12 -0.65 14.10 19.74
N GLU A 13 -1.36 13.42 20.63
CA GLU A 13 -0.78 12.91 21.86
C GLU A 13 -0.07 11.59 21.59
N ILE A 14 1.13 11.47 22.10
CA ILE A 14 1.91 10.25 21.96
C ILE A 14 1.21 9.10 22.66
N GLY A 15 1.07 7.98 21.97
CA GLY A 15 0.46 6.80 22.55
C GLY A 15 -1.04 6.69 22.35
N LYS A 16 -1.66 7.70 21.77
CA LYS A 16 -3.11 7.66 21.48
C LYS A 16 -3.37 7.37 20.02
N ARG A 17 -4.36 6.55 19.77
CA ARG A 17 -4.78 6.21 18.42
C ARG A 17 -6.28 6.37 18.32
N VAL A 18 -6.76 6.54 17.09
CA VAL A 18 -8.19 6.67 16.84
C VAL A 18 -8.97 5.46 17.36
N ILE A 19 -8.43 4.27 17.17
CA ILE A 19 -9.13 3.05 17.59
C ILE A 19 -9.24 2.90 19.11
N ASP A 20 -8.53 3.74 19.86
CA ASP A 20 -8.63 3.74 21.31
C ASP A 20 -9.74 4.64 21.82
N GLN A 21 -10.48 5.28 20.93
CA GLN A 21 -11.58 6.16 21.29
C GLN A 21 -12.75 5.37 21.84
N PRO A 22 -13.36 5.83 22.96
CA PRO A 22 -14.46 5.08 23.55
C PRO A 22 -15.71 5.00 22.67
N GLU A 23 -15.90 5.93 21.77
CA GLU A 23 -17.07 5.95 20.89
C GLU A 23 -16.97 5.00 19.71
N LEU A 24 -15.84 4.36 19.51
CA LEU A 24 -15.69 3.37 18.44
C LEU A 24 -16.38 2.06 18.83
N PRO A 25 -16.84 1.28 17.84
CA PRO A 25 -17.51 0.02 18.13
C PRO A 25 -16.65 -0.91 18.97
N ALA A 26 -17.29 -1.64 19.86
CA ALA A 26 -16.58 -2.58 20.72
C ALA A 26 -15.91 -3.71 19.94
N GLN A 27 -16.44 -4.06 18.79
CA GLN A 27 -15.83 -5.08 17.93
C GLN A 27 -14.59 -4.57 17.20
N GLY A 28 -14.30 -3.29 17.33
CA GLY A 28 -13.20 -2.68 16.62
C GLY A 28 -13.63 -2.10 15.28
N LEU A 29 -12.66 -1.67 14.52
CA LEU A 29 -12.89 -1.02 13.24
C LEU A 29 -12.49 -1.98 12.11
N ALA A 30 -13.43 -2.26 11.24
CA ALA A 30 -13.16 -3.09 10.06
C ALA A 30 -12.73 -2.20 8.90
N THR A 31 -11.65 -2.59 8.24
CA THR A 31 -11.16 -1.87 7.08
C THR A 31 -11.01 -2.84 5.93
N ASP A 32 -11.67 -2.53 4.82
CA ASP A 32 -11.56 -3.32 3.60
C ASP A 32 -10.62 -2.62 2.63
N SER A 33 -9.79 -3.43 1.98
CA SER A 33 -8.86 -2.91 1.01
C SER A 33 -8.89 -3.78 -0.23
N GLU A 34 -9.07 -3.14 -1.37
CA GLU A 34 -9.02 -3.82 -2.66
C GLU A 34 -7.76 -3.43 -3.38
N VAL A 35 -7.06 -4.44 -3.89
CA VAL A 35 -5.83 -4.25 -4.64
C VAL A 35 -6.04 -4.80 -6.03
N TYR A 36 -5.62 -4.04 -7.01
CA TYR A 36 -5.75 -4.42 -8.40
C TYR A 36 -4.38 -4.37 -9.06
N THR A 37 -4.05 -5.41 -9.81
CA THR A 37 -2.78 -5.47 -10.53
C THR A 37 -3.01 -5.88 -11.96
N GLU A 38 -2.20 -5.34 -12.86
CA GLU A 38 -2.31 -5.69 -14.27
C GLU A 38 -0.95 -5.56 -14.95
N VAL A 39 -0.76 -6.29 -16.05
CA VAL A 39 0.43 -6.14 -16.88
C VAL A 39 0.26 -4.91 -17.75
N VAL A 40 1.36 -4.20 -17.94
CA VAL A 40 1.37 -3.05 -18.84
C VAL A 40 1.64 -3.55 -20.25
N GLU A 41 0.71 -3.25 -21.15
CA GLU A 41 0.82 -3.69 -22.53
C GLU A 41 2.07 -3.12 -23.19
N GLY A 42 2.73 -3.96 -23.98
CA GLY A 42 3.94 -3.55 -24.69
C GLY A 42 5.21 -3.69 -23.87
N GLN A 43 5.09 -4.10 -22.61
CA GLN A 43 6.23 -4.31 -21.74
C GLN A 43 6.29 -5.75 -21.31
N MET A 44 7.49 -6.31 -21.24
CA MET A 44 7.62 -7.72 -20.90
C MET A 44 7.31 -8.00 -19.43
N GLN A 45 7.83 -7.17 -18.55
CA GLN A 45 7.74 -7.43 -17.11
C GLN A 45 7.07 -6.31 -16.32
N LEU A 46 6.76 -5.20 -16.94
CA LEU A 46 6.21 -4.07 -16.22
C LEU A 46 4.76 -4.33 -15.82
N LYS A 47 4.47 -4.09 -14.57
CA LYS A 47 3.13 -4.28 -14.01
C LYS A 47 2.74 -3.04 -13.24
N LYS A 48 1.44 -2.79 -13.17
CA LYS A 48 0.89 -1.66 -12.42
C LYS A 48 0.00 -2.20 -11.31
N GLY A 49 0.17 -1.65 -10.13
CA GLY A 49 -0.68 -1.97 -8.99
C GLY A 49 -1.46 -0.75 -8.55
N THR A 50 -2.71 -0.97 -8.18
CA THR A 50 -3.59 0.10 -7.72
C THR A 50 -4.23 -0.31 -6.41
N VAL A 51 -4.17 0.57 -5.44
CA VAL A 51 -4.86 0.39 -4.17
C VAL A 51 -5.34 1.76 -3.70
N ARG A 52 -6.63 1.86 -3.43
CA ARG A 52 -7.25 3.14 -3.10
C ARG A 52 -6.95 4.16 -4.21
N HIS A 53 -6.31 5.27 -3.88
CA HIS A 53 -5.92 6.29 -4.87
C HIS A 53 -4.45 6.18 -5.27
N PHE A 54 -3.77 5.15 -4.78
CA PHE A 54 -2.35 4.96 -5.07
C PHE A 54 -2.15 4.09 -6.29
N GLU A 55 -1.15 4.45 -7.06
CA GLU A 55 -0.74 3.70 -8.23
C GLU A 55 0.75 3.49 -8.16
N VAL A 56 1.18 2.24 -8.24
CA VAL A 56 2.59 1.90 -8.17
C VAL A 56 2.96 1.00 -9.34
N PHE A 57 4.24 0.99 -9.66
CA PHE A 57 4.75 0.17 -10.74
C PHE A 57 5.75 -0.83 -10.21
N CYS A 58 5.79 -1.99 -10.86
CA CYS A 58 6.64 -3.09 -10.49
C CYS A 58 7.27 -3.64 -11.77
N ASP A 59 8.55 -3.91 -11.74
CA ASP A 59 9.26 -4.42 -12.88
C ASP A 59 10.19 -5.54 -12.42
N GLU A 60 11.13 -5.91 -13.25
CA GLU A 60 12.14 -6.90 -12.95
C GLU A 60 13.49 -6.41 -13.46
N GLN A 61 14.53 -7.15 -13.10
CA GLN A 61 15.86 -6.84 -13.58
C GLN A 61 15.97 -7.15 -15.07
N GLU A 62 16.94 -6.52 -15.71
CA GLU A 62 17.09 -6.62 -17.15
C GLU A 62 17.35 -8.03 -17.65
N ARG A 63 18.05 -8.83 -16.87
CA ARG A 63 18.41 -10.18 -17.30
C ARG A 63 17.19 -11.10 -17.44
N ILE A 64 16.05 -10.73 -16.89
CA ILE A 64 14.83 -11.51 -17.06
C ILE A 64 13.75 -10.75 -17.81
N GLY A 65 14.14 -9.69 -18.49
CA GLY A 65 13.25 -8.97 -19.39
C GLY A 65 12.68 -7.67 -18.86
N GLY A 66 13.09 -7.26 -17.68
CA GLY A 66 12.66 -5.98 -17.14
C GLY A 66 13.55 -4.83 -17.55
N THR A 67 13.21 -3.64 -17.09
CA THR A 67 14.02 -2.45 -17.35
C THR A 67 14.76 -1.97 -16.10
N ASP A 68 14.53 -2.63 -14.99
CA ASP A 68 15.15 -2.31 -13.69
C ASP A 68 14.91 -0.86 -13.24
N LYS A 69 13.78 -0.30 -13.65
CA LYS A 69 13.42 1.06 -13.27
C LYS A 69 12.46 1.10 -12.07
N TYR A 70 11.89 -0.03 -11.70
CA TYR A 70 10.97 -0.14 -10.58
C TYR A 70 11.29 -1.39 -9.80
N PRO A 71 10.96 -1.41 -8.48
CA PRO A 71 11.23 -2.59 -7.67
C PRO A 71 10.49 -3.82 -8.18
N SER A 72 11.05 -4.99 -7.90
CA SER A 72 10.41 -6.26 -8.21
C SER A 72 9.33 -6.59 -7.18
N PRO A 73 8.44 -7.56 -7.48
CA PRO A 73 7.46 -7.99 -6.49
C PRO A 73 8.09 -8.42 -5.16
N MET A 74 9.19 -9.14 -5.22
CA MET A 74 9.88 -9.57 -4.00
C MET A 74 10.41 -8.38 -3.19
N SER A 75 10.88 -7.35 -3.88
CA SER A 75 11.32 -6.13 -3.21
C SER A 75 10.17 -5.43 -2.50
N TYR A 76 9.01 -5.38 -3.14
CA TYR A 76 7.82 -4.79 -2.51
C TYR A 76 7.40 -5.58 -1.29
N MET A 77 7.44 -6.91 -1.36
CA MET A 77 7.11 -7.73 -0.21
C MET A 77 8.07 -7.50 0.94
N ALA A 78 9.36 -7.42 0.64
CA ALA A 78 10.37 -7.18 1.66
C ALA A 78 10.20 -5.81 2.30
N MET A 79 9.95 -4.78 1.50
CA MET A 79 9.71 -3.45 2.03
C MET A 79 8.45 -3.40 2.88
N GLY A 80 7.39 -4.05 2.42
CA GLY A 80 6.15 -4.10 3.18
C GLY A 80 6.34 -4.76 4.53
N THR A 81 7.15 -5.80 4.57
CA THR A 81 7.47 -6.48 5.82
C THR A 81 8.28 -5.57 6.76
N GLY A 82 9.18 -4.77 6.17
CA GLY A 82 10.01 -3.86 6.96
C GLY A 82 9.28 -2.64 7.48
N PHE A 83 8.24 -2.22 6.79
CA PHE A 83 7.44 -1.08 7.24
C PHE A 83 6.70 -1.42 8.52
#